data_121a2accf5e32c5931694b4d6863c91f
#
_entry.id   121a2accf5e32c5931694b4d6863c91f
#
_cell.length_a   1.000
_cell.length_b   1.000
_cell.length_c   1.000
_cell.angle_alpha   90.00
_cell.angle_beta   90.00
_cell.angle_gamma   90.00
#
_symmetry.space_group_name_H-M   'P 1'
#
loop_
_entity.id
_entity.type
_entity.pdbx_description
1 polymer ?
#
loop_
_entity_poly.entity_id
_entity_poly.type
_entity_poly.pdbx_seq_one_letter_code
_entity_poly.pdbx_strand_id
1 'polypeptide(L)'
;MINNAGRSIRRAIEGSYERFHDYERTMQLNYFGCLRVTMGFLPGMVAKKRGHVVNISSIGVLTNAPRFSAYVASKAALDAWTRCASSEYADLGITFTTINMPLVRTPMIAPTKIYNNVPTLEPEEAADMIAQACINKPVRIATRLGITGQLMHA
;
A
#
# COMPACT_ATOMS: atom_id res chain seq x y z
N MET A 1 -13.78 3.99 -2.61
CA MET A 1 -13.43 3.04 -1.53
C MET A 1 -11.95 3.20 -1.20
N ILE A 2 -11.58 3.12 0.08
CA ILE A 2 -10.17 3.27 0.51
C ILE A 2 -9.76 2.00 1.27
N ASN A 3 -8.76 1.28 0.78
CA ASN A 3 -8.12 0.15 1.44
C ASN A 3 -6.96 0.66 2.30
N ASN A 4 -7.24 1.04 3.53
CA ASN A 4 -6.27 1.58 4.47
C ASN A 4 -5.81 0.54 5.52
N ALA A 5 -6.67 -0.43 5.86
CA ALA A 5 -6.34 -1.43 6.87
C ALA A 5 -5.07 -2.19 6.50
N GLY A 6 -4.16 -2.31 7.45
CA GLY A 6 -2.89 -3.00 7.22
C GLY A 6 -2.09 -3.19 8.50
N ARG A 7 -1.10 -4.06 8.42
CA ARG A 7 -0.13 -4.27 9.49
C ARG A 7 1.27 -4.39 8.90
N SER A 8 2.24 -4.03 9.71
CA SER A 8 3.65 -4.15 9.40
C SER A 8 4.35 -5.01 10.45
N ILE A 9 5.27 -5.84 10.00
CA ILE A 9 6.16 -6.63 10.88
C ILE A 9 7.58 -6.33 10.43
N ARG A 10 8.40 -5.84 11.37
CA ARG A 10 9.82 -5.59 11.17
C ARG A 10 10.62 -6.76 11.72
N ARG A 11 11.17 -7.59 10.84
CA ARG A 11 12.00 -8.75 11.21
C ARG A 11 12.97 -9.09 10.08
N ALA A 12 14.22 -9.42 10.41
CA ALA A 12 15.17 -9.97 9.44
C ALA A 12 14.70 -11.36 8.98
N ILE A 13 15.02 -11.76 7.75
CA ILE A 13 14.65 -13.06 7.20
C ILE A 13 15.22 -14.18 8.07
N GLU A 14 16.49 -14.06 8.49
CA GLU A 14 17.13 -15.00 9.41
C GLU A 14 16.34 -15.22 10.71
N GLY A 15 15.78 -14.16 11.31
CA GLY A 15 14.94 -14.24 12.50
C GLY A 15 13.50 -14.70 12.23
N SER A 16 13.21 -15.14 10.99
CA SER A 16 11.86 -15.52 10.56
C SER A 16 11.70 -17.00 10.25
N TYR A 17 12.76 -17.80 10.33
CA TYR A 17 12.72 -19.22 9.94
C TYR A 17 11.63 -20.01 10.66
N GLU A 18 11.48 -19.81 11.98
CA GLU A 18 10.46 -20.44 12.80
C GLU A 18 9.16 -19.60 12.90
N ARG A 19 8.99 -18.58 12.04
CA ARG A 19 7.90 -17.61 12.15
C ARG A 19 7.20 -17.36 10.82
N PHE A 20 7.03 -18.38 10.02
CA PHE A 20 6.39 -18.27 8.70
C PHE A 20 4.97 -17.69 8.79
N HIS A 21 4.27 -17.93 9.90
CA HIS A 21 2.97 -17.36 10.19
C HIS A 21 2.94 -15.80 10.14
N ASP A 22 4.08 -15.13 10.32
CA ASP A 22 4.15 -13.66 10.20
C ASP A 22 3.95 -13.22 8.73
N TYR A 23 4.46 -14.01 7.76
CA TYR A 23 4.21 -13.81 6.33
C TYR A 23 2.75 -14.05 5.97
N GLU A 24 2.20 -15.19 6.42
CA GLU A 24 0.81 -15.56 6.16
C GLU A 24 -0.16 -14.52 6.70
N ARG A 25 -0.01 -14.11 7.96
CA ARG A 25 -0.88 -13.10 8.60
C ARG A 25 -0.78 -11.73 7.95
N THR A 26 0.42 -11.34 7.51
CA THR A 26 0.63 -10.07 6.82
C THR A 26 0.00 -10.10 5.44
N MET A 27 0.20 -11.18 4.69
CA MET A 27 -0.41 -11.37 3.37
C MET A 27 -1.93 -11.46 3.47
N GLN A 28 -2.44 -12.17 4.48
CA GLN A 28 -3.88 -12.34 4.69
C GLN A 28 -4.60 -11.00 4.90
N LEU A 29 -4.01 -10.08 5.67
CA LEU A 29 -4.62 -8.78 5.91
C LEU A 29 -4.36 -7.80 4.75
N ASN A 30 -3.08 -7.59 4.39
CA ASN A 30 -2.67 -6.51 3.51
C ASN A 30 -3.01 -6.77 2.03
N TYR A 31 -3.15 -8.04 1.64
CA TYR A 31 -3.44 -8.44 0.26
C TYR A 31 -4.82 -9.10 0.14
N PHE A 32 -4.99 -10.29 0.68
CA PHE A 32 -6.25 -11.04 0.50
C PHE A 32 -7.46 -10.31 1.10
N GLY A 33 -7.30 -9.66 2.26
CA GLY A 33 -8.35 -8.85 2.87
C GLY A 33 -8.77 -7.69 1.97
N CYS A 34 -7.79 -6.94 1.44
CA CYS A 34 -8.06 -5.86 0.49
C CYS A 34 -8.77 -6.36 -0.77
N LEU A 35 -8.34 -7.50 -1.33
CA LEU A 35 -8.96 -8.07 -2.51
C LEU A 35 -10.42 -8.48 -2.26
N ARG A 36 -10.68 -9.22 -1.17
CA ARG A 36 -12.05 -9.65 -0.84
C ARG A 36 -13.01 -8.48 -0.73
N VAL A 37 -12.60 -7.42 -0.02
CA VAL A 37 -13.40 -6.21 0.11
C VAL A 37 -13.59 -5.54 -1.25
N THR A 38 -12.52 -5.36 -2.01
CA THR A 38 -12.58 -4.72 -3.32
C THR A 38 -13.49 -5.48 -4.27
N MET A 39 -13.32 -6.80 -4.40
CA MET A 39 -14.15 -7.65 -5.26
C MET A 39 -15.61 -7.64 -4.86
N GLY A 40 -15.91 -7.50 -3.56
CA GLY A 40 -17.29 -7.36 -3.09
C GLY A 40 -17.97 -6.06 -3.56
N PHE A 41 -17.22 -4.98 -3.74
CA PHE A 41 -17.75 -3.69 -4.19
C PHE A 41 -17.73 -3.51 -5.72
N LEU A 42 -16.81 -4.15 -6.42
CA LEU A 42 -16.62 -3.97 -7.87
C LEU A 42 -17.90 -4.21 -8.69
N PRO A 43 -18.72 -5.25 -8.48
CA PRO A 43 -19.94 -5.46 -9.26
C PRO A 43 -20.89 -4.27 -9.20
N GLY A 44 -21.08 -3.69 -8.00
CA GLY A 44 -21.90 -2.50 -7.83
C GLY A 44 -21.33 -1.24 -8.48
N MET A 45 -20.00 -1.11 -8.53
CA MET A 45 -19.33 -0.03 -9.25
C MET A 45 -19.49 -0.18 -10.76
N VAL A 46 -19.33 -1.41 -11.28
CA VAL A 46 -19.52 -1.72 -12.71
C VAL A 46 -20.95 -1.41 -13.15
N ALA A 47 -21.94 -1.85 -12.40
CA ALA A 47 -23.34 -1.57 -12.70
C ALA A 47 -23.65 -0.07 -12.80
N LYS A 48 -22.96 0.74 -12.00
CA LYS A 48 -23.10 2.21 -12.00
C LYS A 48 -22.17 2.91 -13.00
N LYS A 49 -21.30 2.16 -13.67
CA LYS A 49 -20.23 2.69 -14.54
C LYS A 49 -19.41 3.80 -13.85
N ARG A 50 -19.24 3.70 -12.54
CA ARG A 50 -18.54 4.69 -11.73
C ARG A 50 -17.99 4.05 -10.46
N GLY A 51 -16.69 4.15 -10.27
CA GLY A 51 -16.02 3.70 -9.07
C GLY A 51 -14.60 4.24 -8.96
N HIS A 52 -14.11 4.35 -7.72
CA HIS A 52 -12.73 4.67 -7.45
C HIS A 52 -12.23 3.89 -6.24
N VAL A 53 -11.09 3.21 -6.40
CA VAL A 53 -10.43 2.41 -5.37
C VAL A 53 -9.07 3.03 -5.08
N VAL A 54 -8.84 3.42 -3.83
CA VAL A 54 -7.56 3.92 -3.34
C VAL A 54 -6.91 2.85 -2.48
N ASN A 55 -5.74 2.37 -2.88
CA ASN A 55 -4.96 1.39 -2.15
C ASN A 55 -3.77 2.05 -1.45
N ILE A 56 -3.74 1.98 -0.11
CA ILE A 56 -2.62 2.47 0.67
C ILE A 56 -1.52 1.42 0.66
N SER A 57 -0.52 1.68 -0.18
CA SER A 57 0.72 0.92 -0.28
C SER A 57 1.81 1.54 0.62
N SER A 58 3.05 1.38 0.31
CA SER A 58 4.18 1.88 1.09
C SER A 58 5.33 2.30 0.18
N ILE A 59 6.06 3.33 0.59
CA ILE A 59 7.37 3.66 0.00
C ILE A 59 8.33 2.47 0.05
N GLY A 60 8.19 1.58 1.04
CA GLY A 60 8.98 0.36 1.18
C GLY A 60 8.92 -0.56 -0.03
N VAL A 61 7.84 -0.53 -0.82
CA VAL A 61 7.73 -1.27 -2.09
C VAL A 61 8.68 -0.72 -3.15
N LEU A 62 8.94 0.58 -3.14
CA LEU A 62 9.82 1.25 -4.10
C LEU A 62 11.29 1.19 -3.68
N THR A 63 11.57 1.10 -2.37
CA THR A 63 12.92 1.17 -1.80
C THR A 63 13.44 -0.19 -1.32
N ASN A 64 12.66 -1.27 -1.47
CA ASN A 64 13.01 -2.61 -1.00
C ASN A 64 13.51 -2.63 0.46
N ALA A 65 12.78 -1.97 1.37
CA ALA A 65 13.18 -1.72 2.74
C ALA A 65 13.60 -3.02 3.48
N PRO A 66 14.85 -3.16 3.95
CA PRO A 66 15.32 -4.35 4.63
C PRO A 66 14.58 -4.58 5.95
N ARG A 67 14.48 -5.83 6.37
CA ARG A 67 13.73 -6.30 7.56
C ARG A 67 12.21 -6.16 7.46
N PHE A 68 11.66 -5.81 6.31
CA PHE A 68 10.21 -5.70 6.06
C PHE A 68 9.73 -6.65 4.97
N SER A 69 10.43 -7.76 4.72
CA SER A 69 10.16 -8.66 3.60
C SER A 69 8.70 -9.13 3.53
N ALA A 70 8.10 -9.57 4.65
CA ALA A 70 6.69 -9.97 4.68
C ALA A 70 5.74 -8.80 4.33
N TYR A 71 6.00 -7.63 4.91
CA TYR A 71 5.21 -6.42 4.68
C TYR A 71 5.33 -5.92 3.24
N VAL A 72 6.57 -5.74 2.77
CA VAL A 72 6.84 -5.25 1.41
C VAL A 72 6.26 -6.20 0.38
N ALA A 73 6.44 -7.52 0.53
CA ALA A 73 5.86 -8.51 -0.37
C ALA A 73 4.33 -8.39 -0.44
N SER A 74 3.65 -8.22 0.70
CA SER A 74 2.19 -8.08 0.72
C SER A 74 1.69 -6.82 0.02
N LYS A 75 2.40 -5.70 0.19
CA LYS A 75 2.07 -4.43 -0.47
C LYS A 75 2.45 -4.42 -1.95
N ALA A 76 3.54 -5.10 -2.33
CA ALA A 76 3.93 -5.29 -3.72
C ALA A 76 2.93 -6.17 -4.49
N ALA A 77 2.42 -7.23 -3.86
CA ALA A 77 1.37 -8.06 -4.43
C ALA A 77 0.09 -7.24 -4.71
N LEU A 78 -0.33 -6.40 -3.75
CA LEU A 78 -1.48 -5.51 -3.93
C LEU A 78 -1.23 -4.49 -5.06
N ASP A 79 -0.03 -3.92 -5.15
CA ASP A 79 0.34 -2.98 -6.21
C ASP A 79 0.31 -3.64 -7.60
N ALA A 80 0.84 -4.85 -7.73
CA ALA A 80 0.80 -5.61 -8.98
C ALA A 80 -0.65 -5.92 -9.40
N TRP A 81 -1.47 -6.42 -8.47
CA TRP A 81 -2.88 -6.67 -8.72
C TRP A 81 -3.62 -5.39 -9.13
N THR A 82 -3.34 -4.27 -8.47
CA THR A 82 -3.98 -2.98 -8.79
C THR A 82 -3.69 -2.53 -10.23
N ARG A 83 -2.47 -2.76 -10.71
CA ARG A 83 -2.12 -2.43 -12.11
C ARG A 83 -2.91 -3.27 -13.11
N CYS A 84 -3.04 -4.59 -12.86
CA CYS A 84 -3.86 -5.47 -13.70
C CYS A 84 -5.34 -5.01 -13.68
N ALA A 85 -5.89 -4.80 -12.48
CA ALA A 85 -7.26 -4.33 -12.33
C ALA A 85 -7.50 -2.98 -13.02
N SER A 86 -6.55 -2.03 -12.95
CA SER A 86 -6.66 -0.74 -13.64
C SER A 86 -6.84 -0.91 -15.15
N SER A 87 -6.13 -1.86 -15.75
CA SER A 87 -6.24 -2.14 -17.19
C SER A 87 -7.57 -2.85 -17.53
N GLU A 88 -7.97 -3.81 -16.71
CA GLU A 88 -9.20 -4.60 -16.94
C GLU A 88 -10.48 -3.76 -16.78
N TYR A 89 -10.46 -2.75 -15.91
CA TYR A 89 -11.62 -1.93 -15.57
C TYR A 89 -11.62 -0.54 -16.21
N ALA A 90 -10.65 -0.22 -17.07
CA ALA A 90 -10.51 1.10 -17.68
C ALA A 90 -11.77 1.56 -18.41
N ASP A 91 -12.34 0.68 -19.24
CA ASP A 91 -13.53 0.97 -20.06
C ASP A 91 -14.86 0.83 -19.28
N LEU A 92 -14.79 0.40 -18.01
CA LEU A 92 -15.96 0.21 -17.16
C LEU A 92 -16.24 1.41 -16.23
N GLY A 93 -15.48 2.50 -16.37
CA GLY A 93 -15.63 3.72 -15.57
C GLY A 93 -15.13 3.57 -14.14
N ILE A 94 -14.22 2.62 -13.88
CA ILE A 94 -13.63 2.38 -12.57
C ILE A 94 -12.15 2.72 -12.62
N THR A 95 -11.70 3.50 -11.64
CA THR A 95 -10.32 3.95 -11.54
C THR A 95 -9.67 3.43 -10.26
N PHE A 96 -8.36 3.26 -10.29
CA PHE A 96 -7.56 2.81 -9.15
C PHE A 96 -6.42 3.79 -8.89
N THR A 97 -6.16 4.08 -7.62
CA THR A 97 -4.99 4.86 -7.18
C THR A 97 -4.18 4.03 -6.20
N THR A 98 -2.87 3.92 -6.43
CA THR A 98 -1.92 3.41 -5.44
C THR A 98 -1.18 4.57 -4.79
N ILE A 99 -1.22 4.66 -3.45
CA ILE A 99 -0.42 5.62 -2.68
C ILE A 99 0.75 4.88 -2.05
N ASN A 100 1.98 5.14 -2.51
CA ASN A 100 3.19 4.66 -1.86
C ASN A 100 3.50 5.56 -0.66
N MET A 101 2.72 5.35 0.42
CA MET A 101 2.74 6.17 1.62
C MET A 101 4.14 6.17 2.25
N PRO A 102 4.74 7.33 2.53
CA PRO A 102 5.96 7.42 3.34
C PRO A 102 5.69 7.06 4.80
N LEU A 103 6.69 7.20 5.67
CA LEU A 103 6.48 7.02 7.09
C LEU A 103 5.50 8.07 7.62
N VAL A 104 4.52 7.61 8.39
CA VAL A 104 3.53 8.47 9.06
C VAL A 104 3.68 8.27 10.56
N ARG A 105 3.67 9.34 11.32
CA ARG A 105 3.80 9.34 12.78
C ARG A 105 2.56 8.74 13.44
N THR A 106 2.55 7.42 13.57
CA THR A 106 1.45 6.64 14.11
C THR A 106 1.96 5.59 15.10
N PRO A 107 1.10 4.99 15.93
CA PRO A 107 1.48 3.88 16.80
C PRO A 107 2.14 2.70 16.07
N MET A 108 1.89 2.52 14.78
CA MET A 108 2.48 1.45 13.97
C MET A 108 4.01 1.56 13.90
N ILE A 109 4.57 2.78 13.82
CA ILE A 109 6.01 3.00 13.70
C ILE A 109 6.69 3.19 15.05
N ALA A 110 5.96 3.51 16.11
CA ALA A 110 6.48 3.84 17.43
C ALA A 110 7.45 2.79 18.01
N PRO A 111 7.27 1.45 17.82
CA PRO A 111 8.21 0.45 18.31
C PRO A 111 9.59 0.47 17.62
N THR A 112 9.73 1.17 16.51
CA THR A 112 10.93 1.17 15.67
C THR A 112 11.77 2.43 15.92
N LYS A 113 12.63 2.40 16.93
CA LYS A 113 13.42 3.57 17.40
C LYS A 113 14.24 4.28 16.29
N ILE A 114 14.68 3.57 15.25
CA ILE A 114 15.42 4.17 14.13
C ILE A 114 14.60 5.24 13.39
N TYR A 115 13.27 5.19 13.48
CA TYR A 115 12.39 6.16 12.84
C TYR A 115 12.30 7.50 13.57
N ASN A 116 12.82 7.61 14.80
CA ASN A 116 12.82 8.86 15.54
C ASN A 116 13.62 9.98 14.82
N ASN A 117 14.60 9.58 13.99
CA ASN A 117 15.48 10.50 13.26
C ASN A 117 15.23 10.49 11.75
N VAL A 118 14.12 9.91 11.30
CA VAL A 118 13.76 9.85 9.87
C VAL A 118 12.58 10.80 9.63
N PRO A 119 12.58 11.58 8.54
CA PRO A 119 11.45 12.42 8.18
C PRO A 119 10.15 11.59 8.09
N THR A 120 9.13 12.04 8.78
CA THR A 120 7.81 11.41 8.83
C THR A 120 6.74 12.45 8.52
N LEU A 121 5.66 12.03 7.88
CA LEU A 121 4.45 12.84 7.78
C LEU A 121 3.68 12.79 9.10
N GLU A 122 2.96 13.86 9.41
CA GLU A 122 1.92 13.81 10.40
C GLU A 122 0.66 13.10 9.84
N PRO A 123 -0.20 12.54 10.69
CA PRO A 123 -1.41 11.85 10.23
C PRO A 123 -2.32 12.70 9.33
N GLU A 124 -2.40 14.00 9.61
CA GLU A 124 -3.18 14.98 8.86
C GLU A 124 -2.64 15.15 7.45
N GLU A 125 -1.32 15.23 7.27
CA GLU A 125 -0.69 15.33 5.94
C GLU A 125 -0.93 14.06 5.12
N ALA A 126 -0.89 12.88 5.75
CA ALA A 126 -1.22 11.62 5.10
C ALA A 126 -2.71 11.56 4.70
N ALA A 127 -3.61 12.08 5.54
CA ALA A 127 -5.03 12.18 5.24
C ALA A 127 -5.30 13.12 4.06
N ASP A 128 -4.60 14.24 3.98
CA ASP A 128 -4.69 15.16 2.85
C ASP A 128 -4.25 14.51 1.53
N MET A 129 -3.18 13.71 1.55
CA MET A 129 -2.76 12.94 0.37
C MET A 129 -3.87 11.98 -0.10
N ILE A 130 -4.57 11.33 0.84
CA ILE A 130 -5.69 10.44 0.52
C ILE A 130 -6.87 11.22 -0.03
N ALA A 131 -7.21 12.37 0.56
CA ALA A 131 -8.26 13.24 0.09
C ALA A 131 -7.98 13.73 -1.35
N GLN A 132 -6.76 14.16 -1.64
CA GLN A 132 -6.32 14.54 -2.98
C GLN A 132 -6.41 13.37 -3.97
N ALA A 133 -6.08 12.16 -3.54
CA ALA A 133 -6.24 10.95 -4.36
C ALA A 133 -7.71 10.70 -4.72
N CYS A 134 -8.63 10.92 -3.79
CA CYS A 134 -10.07 10.78 -4.02
C CYS A 134 -10.62 11.82 -5.02
N ILE A 135 -10.08 13.04 -4.99
CA ILE A 135 -10.51 14.15 -5.86
C ILE A 135 -9.91 14.00 -7.27
N ASN A 136 -8.58 13.86 -7.35
CA ASN A 136 -7.84 13.94 -8.61
C ASN A 136 -7.69 12.58 -9.31
N LYS A 137 -7.90 11.47 -8.61
CA LYS A 137 -7.84 10.09 -9.10
C LYS A 137 -6.56 9.77 -9.90
N PRO A 138 -5.37 10.15 -9.45
CA PRO A 138 -4.13 9.79 -10.14
C PRO A 138 -3.92 8.28 -10.08
N VAL A 139 -3.22 7.72 -11.04
CA VAL A 139 -2.87 6.29 -11.03
C VAL A 139 -1.96 5.97 -9.83
N ARG A 140 -1.04 6.89 -9.50
CA ARG A 140 -0.07 6.70 -8.40
C ARG A 140 0.27 8.02 -7.72
N ILE A 141 0.43 7.96 -6.41
CA ILE A 141 1.09 9.00 -5.60
C ILE A 141 2.31 8.37 -4.94
N ALA A 142 3.49 8.96 -5.17
CA ALA A 142 4.75 8.56 -4.55
C ALA A 142 5.62 9.78 -4.30
N THR A 143 6.46 9.73 -3.27
CA THR A 143 7.44 10.77 -3.01
C THR A 143 8.61 10.68 -3.99
N ARG A 144 9.31 11.80 -4.22
CA ARG A 144 10.53 11.81 -5.06
C ARG A 144 11.57 10.80 -4.57
N LEU A 145 11.75 10.67 -3.26
CA LEU A 145 12.66 9.69 -2.65
C LEU A 145 12.26 8.24 -3.01
N GLY A 146 10.98 7.92 -3.02
CA GLY A 146 10.50 6.60 -3.43
C GLY A 146 10.81 6.30 -4.89
N ILE A 147 10.56 7.27 -5.77
CA ILE A 147 10.80 7.12 -7.21
C ILE A 147 12.29 6.96 -7.51
N THR A 148 13.17 7.78 -6.91
CA THR A 148 14.61 7.64 -7.06
C THR A 148 15.12 6.33 -6.49
N GLY A 149 14.60 5.86 -5.35
CA GLY A 149 14.95 4.56 -4.78
C GLY A 149 14.60 3.41 -5.71
N GLN A 150 13.46 3.47 -6.40
CA GLN A 150 13.07 2.45 -7.38
C GLN A 150 14.06 2.40 -8.57
N LEU A 151 14.50 3.55 -9.06
CA LEU A 151 15.44 3.62 -10.18
C LEU A 151 16.86 3.08 -9.81
N MET A 152 17.25 3.16 -8.54
CA MET A 152 18.54 2.63 -8.07
C MET A 152 18.53 1.10 -7.88
N HIS A 153 17.39 0.46 -7.86
CA HIS A 153 17.21 -0.99 -7.65
C HIS A 153 16.66 -1.72 -8.90
N ALA A 154 16.44 -0.98 -9.97
CA ALA A 154 16.03 -1.53 -11.28
C ALA A 154 17.25 -1.87 -12.13
#